data_bd09ad3271dc47198c2b0a307d459e87
#
_entry.id   bd09ad3271dc47198c2b0a307d459e87
#
_cell.length_a   1.000
_cell.length_b   1.000
_cell.length_c   1.000
_cell.angle_alpha   90.00
_cell.angle_beta   90.00
_cell.angle_gamma   90.00
#
_symmetry.space_group_name_H-M   'P 1'
#
loop_
_entity.id
_entity.type
_entity.pdbx_description
1 polymer ?
#
loop_
_entity_poly.entity_id
_entity_poly.type
_entity_poly.pdbx_seq_one_letter_code
_entity_poly.pdbx_strand_id
1 'polypeptide(L)'
;MNTSLKYENTKGLWVKGFTRDAALLCTGGVGYYGLEVLFRGYSHWSMALCGGVCLLCIYHMNKRMIKKKLPVRALGGALIITAVELVCGCIVNLICKWRVWDYSHLPLNLLGQICLPFTLLWFGLCFPICFICSLFCKTRRTQN
;
A
#
# COMPACT_ATOMS: atom_id res chain seq x y z
N MET A 1 -25.56 9.31 -32.01
CA MET A 1 -24.28 8.62 -31.67
C MET A 1 -24.52 7.73 -30.47
N ASN A 2 -24.34 6.47 -30.66
CA ASN A 2 -24.99 5.32 -30.03
C ASN A 2 -24.73 5.18 -28.52
N THR A 3 -25.76 5.22 -27.70
CA THR A 3 -25.71 5.02 -26.22
C THR A 3 -25.18 3.64 -25.85
N SER A 4 -25.36 2.61 -26.69
CA SER A 4 -24.82 1.27 -26.50
C SER A 4 -23.29 1.21 -26.56
N LEU A 5 -22.66 1.91 -27.51
CA LEU A 5 -21.18 1.99 -27.61
C LEU A 5 -20.55 2.71 -26.43
N LYS A 6 -21.22 3.74 -25.91
CA LYS A 6 -20.76 4.45 -24.71
C LYS A 6 -20.84 3.57 -23.47
N TYR A 7 -21.89 2.75 -23.36
CA TYR A 7 -22.09 1.81 -22.26
C TYR A 7 -21.05 0.67 -22.27
N GLU A 8 -20.77 0.07 -23.42
CA GLU A 8 -19.75 -0.97 -23.56
C GLU A 8 -18.34 -0.46 -23.26
N ASN A 9 -18.00 0.75 -23.73
CA ASN A 9 -16.72 1.38 -23.46
C ASN A 9 -16.55 1.68 -21.96
N THR A 10 -17.63 2.09 -21.30
CA THR A 10 -17.62 2.34 -19.84
C THR A 10 -17.41 1.04 -19.06
N LYS A 11 -18.09 -0.05 -19.41
CA LYS A 11 -17.88 -1.37 -18.80
C LYS A 11 -16.42 -1.85 -18.95
N GLY A 12 -15.84 -1.72 -20.13
CA GLY A 12 -14.45 -2.09 -20.38
C GLY A 12 -13.45 -1.31 -19.51
N LEU A 13 -13.70 -0.03 -19.26
CA LEU A 13 -12.88 0.80 -18.37
C LEU A 13 -13.01 0.38 -16.90
N TRP A 14 -14.21 0.04 -16.43
CA TRP A 14 -14.44 -0.45 -15.07
C TRP A 14 -13.75 -1.79 -14.81
N VAL A 15 -13.86 -2.74 -15.73
CA VAL A 15 -13.20 -4.05 -15.65
C VAL A 15 -11.68 -3.89 -15.59
N LYS A 16 -11.09 -3.06 -16.48
CA LYS A 16 -9.63 -2.78 -16.46
C LYS A 16 -9.18 -2.08 -15.18
N GLY A 17 -10.01 -1.24 -14.58
CA GLY A 17 -9.75 -0.63 -13.28
C GLY A 17 -9.73 -1.66 -12.16
N PHE A 18 -10.75 -2.48 -12.09
CA PHE A 18 -10.92 -3.50 -11.07
C PHE A 18 -9.80 -4.57 -11.10
N THR A 19 -9.46 -5.10 -12.29
CA THR A 19 -8.39 -6.09 -12.43
C THR A 19 -7.03 -5.55 -11.99
N ARG A 20 -6.73 -4.28 -12.30
CA ARG A 20 -5.51 -3.61 -11.82
C ARG A 20 -5.49 -3.49 -10.30
N ASP A 21 -6.59 -3.04 -9.70
CA ASP A 21 -6.66 -2.80 -8.26
C ASP A 21 -6.59 -4.13 -7.49
N ALA A 22 -7.21 -5.20 -8.01
CA ALA A 22 -7.06 -6.56 -7.50
C ALA A 22 -5.60 -7.06 -7.61
N ALA A 23 -4.93 -6.82 -8.74
CA ALA A 23 -3.52 -7.17 -8.92
C ALA A 23 -2.61 -6.42 -7.92
N LEU A 24 -2.87 -5.13 -7.67
CA LEU A 24 -2.13 -4.34 -6.67
C LEU A 24 -2.34 -4.88 -5.26
N LEU A 25 -3.57 -5.24 -4.89
CA LEU A 25 -3.87 -5.86 -3.59
C LEU A 25 -3.11 -7.18 -3.42
N CYS A 26 -3.15 -8.05 -4.42
CA CYS A 26 -2.43 -9.33 -4.38
C CYS A 26 -0.91 -9.13 -4.31
N THR A 27 -0.35 -8.25 -5.15
CA THR A 27 1.10 -8.00 -5.20
C THR A 27 1.60 -7.38 -3.89
N GLY A 28 0.89 -6.38 -3.36
CA GLY A 28 1.22 -5.76 -2.08
C GLY A 28 1.12 -6.75 -0.91
N GLY A 29 0.08 -7.57 -0.92
CA GLY A 29 -0.13 -8.60 0.10
C GLY A 29 0.97 -9.66 0.10
N VAL A 30 1.26 -10.24 -1.06
CA VAL A 30 2.33 -11.25 -1.19
C VAL A 30 3.70 -10.64 -0.87
N GLY A 31 3.97 -9.44 -1.37
CA GLY A 31 5.24 -8.74 -1.11
C GLY A 31 5.46 -8.45 0.38
N TYR A 32 4.45 -7.90 1.06
CA TYR A 32 4.55 -7.61 2.50
C TYR A 32 4.68 -8.89 3.33
N TYR A 33 3.83 -9.90 3.06
CA TYR A 33 3.90 -11.21 3.72
C TYR A 33 5.28 -11.84 3.56
N GLY A 34 5.83 -11.81 2.32
CA GLY A 34 7.16 -12.33 2.03
C GLY A 34 8.27 -11.59 2.78
N LEU A 35 8.21 -10.26 2.85
CA LEU A 35 9.16 -9.47 3.64
C LEU A 35 9.10 -9.85 5.13
N GLU A 36 7.91 -10.00 5.72
CA GLU A 36 7.80 -10.42 7.13
C GLU A 36 8.38 -11.81 7.37
N VAL A 37 8.09 -12.77 6.48
CA VAL A 37 8.65 -14.12 6.60
C VAL A 37 10.18 -14.10 6.53
N LEU A 38 10.76 -13.26 5.65
CA LEU A 38 12.22 -13.09 5.55
C LEU A 38 12.84 -12.49 6.81
N PHE A 39 12.18 -11.51 7.44
CA PHE A 39 12.71 -10.82 8.62
C PHE A 39 12.39 -11.49 9.95
N ARG A 40 11.23 -12.13 10.07
CA ARG A 40 10.71 -12.68 11.33
C ARG A 40 10.57 -14.21 11.32
N GLY A 41 10.71 -14.85 10.15
CA GLY A 41 10.49 -16.29 9.97
C GLY A 41 9.02 -16.71 9.88
N TYR A 42 8.08 -15.81 10.17
CA TYR A 42 6.63 -16.03 10.11
C TYR A 42 5.88 -14.75 9.79
N SER A 43 4.67 -14.88 9.31
CA SER A 43 3.73 -13.77 9.12
C SER A 43 2.29 -14.21 9.41
N HIS A 44 1.39 -13.24 9.55
CA HIS A 44 -0.03 -13.46 9.75
C HIS A 44 -0.80 -12.99 8.51
N TRP A 45 -1.91 -13.66 8.16
CA TRP A 45 -2.70 -13.32 6.97
C TRP A 45 -3.19 -11.86 6.94
N SER A 46 -3.44 -11.27 8.13
CA SER A 46 -3.82 -9.85 8.24
C SER A 46 -2.75 -8.91 7.69
N MET A 47 -1.46 -9.31 7.73
CA MET A 47 -0.35 -8.52 7.21
C MET A 47 -0.34 -8.54 5.68
N ALA A 48 -0.76 -9.63 5.06
CA ALA A 48 -0.97 -9.67 3.61
C ALA A 48 -2.09 -8.69 3.20
N LEU A 49 -3.19 -8.67 3.93
CA LEU A 49 -4.27 -7.70 3.68
C LEU A 49 -3.79 -6.26 3.85
N CYS A 50 -3.08 -5.99 4.95
CA CYS A 50 -2.49 -4.69 5.25
C CYS A 50 -1.55 -4.21 4.12
N GLY A 51 -0.61 -5.07 3.69
CA GLY A 51 0.33 -4.77 2.59
C GLY A 51 -0.38 -4.52 1.25
N GLY A 52 -1.43 -5.28 0.97
CA GLY A 52 -2.26 -5.08 -0.23
C GLY A 52 -2.93 -3.70 -0.24
N VAL A 53 -3.59 -3.33 0.86
CA VAL A 53 -4.23 -2.01 1.03
C VAL A 53 -3.19 -0.90 0.94
N CYS A 54 -2.03 -1.05 1.57
CA CYS A 54 -0.94 -0.07 1.48
C CYS A 54 -0.51 0.17 0.03
N LEU A 55 -0.20 -0.88 -0.73
CA LEU A 55 0.24 -0.73 -2.12
C LEU A 55 -0.83 -0.10 -3.00
N LEU A 56 -2.10 -0.49 -2.83
CA LEU A 56 -3.23 0.11 -3.55
C LEU A 56 -3.33 1.61 -3.27
N CYS A 57 -3.30 2.02 -2.00
CA CYS A 57 -3.36 3.43 -1.61
C CYS A 57 -2.16 4.23 -2.12
N ILE A 58 -0.94 3.68 -2.01
CA ILE A 58 0.30 4.29 -2.51
C ILE A 58 0.23 4.49 -4.02
N TYR A 59 -0.26 3.49 -4.77
CA TYR A 59 -0.42 3.62 -6.23
C TYR A 59 -1.36 4.77 -6.60
N HIS A 60 -2.53 4.84 -5.98
CA HIS A 60 -3.50 5.90 -6.27
C HIS A 60 -3.00 7.28 -5.84
N MET A 61 -2.35 7.39 -4.69
CA MET A 61 -1.68 8.61 -4.24
C MET A 61 -0.59 9.03 -5.22
N ASN A 62 0.30 8.09 -5.60
CA ASN A 62 1.39 8.35 -6.54
C ASN A 62 0.89 8.81 -7.91
N LYS A 63 -0.21 8.23 -8.41
CA LYS A 63 -0.86 8.66 -9.67
C LYS A 63 -1.33 10.12 -9.59
N ARG A 64 -1.90 10.55 -8.46
CA ARG A 64 -2.34 11.94 -8.23
C ARG A 64 -1.14 12.88 -8.07
N MET A 65 -0.09 12.43 -7.41
CA MET A 65 1.10 13.22 -7.08
C MET A 65 2.26 13.03 -8.07
N ILE A 66 2.01 12.53 -9.29
CA ILE A 66 3.07 12.17 -10.26
C ILE A 66 3.99 13.34 -10.63
N LYS A 67 3.51 14.58 -10.53
CA LYS A 67 4.27 15.82 -10.80
C LYS A 67 5.15 16.25 -9.61
N LYS A 68 4.94 15.69 -8.42
CA LYS A 68 5.73 16.00 -7.23
C LYS A 68 7.06 15.24 -7.23
N LYS A 69 8.05 15.80 -6.53
CA LYS A 69 9.37 15.16 -6.36
C LYS A 69 9.22 13.80 -5.65
N LEU A 70 10.10 12.87 -5.96
CA LEU A 70 10.08 11.50 -5.41
C LEU A 70 10.10 11.46 -3.87
N PRO A 71 10.91 12.26 -3.15
CA PRO A 71 10.89 12.27 -1.68
C PRO A 71 9.53 12.65 -1.09
N VAL A 72 8.82 13.60 -1.69
CA VAL A 72 7.49 14.02 -1.23
C VAL A 72 6.48 12.88 -1.39
N ARG A 73 6.58 12.12 -2.47
CA ARG A 73 5.73 10.93 -2.71
C ARG A 73 6.09 9.79 -1.78
N ALA A 74 7.39 9.58 -1.52
CA ALA A 74 7.86 8.59 -0.55
C ALA A 74 7.37 8.91 0.86
N LEU A 75 7.42 10.18 1.27
CA LEU A 75 6.85 10.62 2.56
C LEU A 75 5.34 10.34 2.63
N GLY A 76 4.60 10.68 1.58
CA GLY A 76 3.17 10.35 1.50
C GLY A 76 2.90 8.86 1.61
N GLY A 77 3.73 8.03 0.97
CA GLY A 77 3.66 6.57 1.06
C GLY A 77 3.91 6.06 2.48
N ALA A 78 4.96 6.56 3.14
CA ALA A 78 5.27 6.21 4.53
C ALA A 78 4.13 6.55 5.49
N LEU A 79 3.54 7.73 5.35
CA LEU A 79 2.38 8.14 6.15
C LEU A 79 1.16 7.24 5.91
N ILE A 80 0.93 6.80 4.68
CA ILE A 80 -0.14 5.83 4.36
C ILE A 80 0.13 4.51 5.08
N ILE A 81 1.34 3.94 4.97
CA ILE A 81 1.69 2.68 5.62
C ILE A 81 1.50 2.81 7.13
N THR A 82 2.06 3.84 7.75
CA THR A 82 1.95 4.08 9.20
C THR A 82 0.49 4.22 9.65
N ALA A 83 -0.35 4.91 8.89
CA ALA A 83 -1.77 5.04 9.20
C ALA A 83 -2.51 3.68 9.08
N VAL A 84 -2.24 2.92 8.03
CA VAL A 84 -2.83 1.58 7.84
C VAL A 84 -2.38 0.61 8.93
N GLU A 85 -1.07 0.63 9.29
CA GLU A 85 -0.55 -0.16 10.41
C GLU A 85 -1.22 0.19 11.74
N LEU A 86 -1.40 1.48 12.02
CA LEU A 86 -2.07 1.92 13.24
C LEU A 86 -3.51 1.38 13.31
N VAL A 87 -4.29 1.55 12.24
CA VAL A 87 -5.67 1.06 12.18
C VAL A 87 -5.72 -0.45 12.27
N CYS A 88 -4.91 -1.15 11.49
CA CYS A 88 -4.83 -2.60 11.48
C CYS A 88 -4.39 -3.13 12.86
N GLY A 89 -3.36 -2.53 13.46
CA GLY A 89 -2.86 -2.89 14.77
C GLY A 89 -3.89 -2.67 15.88
N CYS A 90 -4.61 -1.57 15.86
CA CYS A 90 -5.70 -1.36 16.82
C CYS A 90 -6.76 -2.47 16.70
N ILE A 91 -7.14 -2.86 15.50
CA ILE A 91 -8.13 -3.93 15.29
C ILE A 91 -7.54 -5.30 15.71
N VAL A 92 -6.41 -5.67 15.13
CA VAL A 92 -5.86 -7.03 15.24
C VAL A 92 -5.25 -7.29 16.63
N ASN A 93 -4.49 -6.33 17.16
CA ASN A 93 -3.76 -6.53 18.41
C ASN A 93 -4.54 -6.06 19.64
N LEU A 94 -5.25 -4.91 19.58
CA LEU A 94 -5.93 -4.37 20.75
C LEU A 94 -7.35 -4.90 20.89
N ILE A 95 -8.13 -4.96 19.79
CA ILE A 95 -9.52 -5.44 19.85
C ILE A 95 -9.57 -6.97 19.80
N CYS A 96 -8.97 -7.59 18.75
CA CYS A 96 -8.97 -9.06 18.58
C CYS A 96 -7.97 -9.77 19.51
N LYS A 97 -7.01 -9.04 20.10
CA LYS A 97 -5.98 -9.57 21.01
C LYS A 97 -5.10 -10.66 20.38
N TRP A 98 -4.90 -10.63 19.06
CA TRP A 98 -4.12 -11.66 18.34
C TRP A 98 -2.61 -11.50 18.52
N ARG A 99 -2.14 -10.32 19.02
CA ARG A 99 -0.70 -10.05 19.30
C ARG A 99 0.21 -10.37 18.11
N VAL A 100 -0.18 -9.94 16.92
CA VAL A 100 0.57 -10.21 15.70
C VAL A 100 1.92 -9.49 15.73
N TRP A 101 1.96 -8.25 16.27
CA TRP A 101 3.19 -7.49 16.57
C TRP A 101 2.99 -6.56 17.76
N ASP A 102 4.11 -6.13 18.36
CA ASP A 102 4.14 -5.19 19.47
C ASP A 102 5.43 -4.36 19.43
N TYR A 103 5.28 -3.06 19.25
CA TYR A 103 6.38 -2.08 19.26
C TYR A 103 6.48 -1.29 20.56
N SER A 104 5.83 -1.71 21.63
CA SER A 104 5.82 -0.99 22.92
C SER A 104 7.23 -0.78 23.51
N HIS A 105 8.18 -1.64 23.17
CA HIS A 105 9.59 -1.55 23.58
C HIS A 105 10.44 -0.61 22.71
N LEU A 106 9.89 -0.09 21.60
CA LEU A 106 10.63 0.79 20.69
C LEU A 106 10.36 2.26 20.97
N PRO A 107 11.33 3.16 20.69
CA PRO A 107 11.18 4.58 20.97
C PRO A 107 10.10 5.22 20.09
N LEU A 108 9.42 6.22 20.66
CA LEU A 108 8.37 6.98 20.00
C LEU A 108 7.30 6.08 19.37
N ASN A 109 6.89 5.03 20.10
CA ASN A 109 5.76 4.21 19.70
C ASN A 109 4.44 4.88 20.12
N LEU A 110 3.39 4.55 19.37
CA LEU A 110 2.02 4.91 19.68
C LEU A 110 1.21 3.64 19.87
N LEU A 111 0.73 3.42 21.10
CA LEU A 111 -0.06 2.24 21.50
C LEU A 111 0.64 0.89 21.22
N GLY A 112 1.97 0.87 21.02
CA GLY A 112 2.71 -0.31 20.58
C GLY A 112 2.41 -0.77 19.15
N GLN A 113 1.62 -0.01 18.39
CA GLN A 113 1.18 -0.41 17.03
C GLN A 113 2.04 0.18 15.93
N ILE A 114 2.54 1.39 16.12
CA ILE A 114 3.46 2.07 15.21
C ILE A 114 4.61 2.68 16.01
N CYS A 115 5.76 2.92 15.38
CA CYS A 115 6.89 3.60 16.01
C CYS A 115 7.73 4.34 14.97
N LEU A 116 8.51 5.34 15.43
CA LEU A 116 9.34 6.15 14.54
C LEU A 116 10.38 5.34 13.74
N PRO A 117 11.12 4.37 14.32
CA PRO A 117 12.07 3.58 13.54
C PRO A 117 11.45 2.88 12.33
N PHE A 118 10.28 2.25 12.49
CA PHE A 118 9.59 1.61 11.37
C PHE A 118 8.99 2.62 10.39
N THR A 119 8.48 3.76 10.87
CA THR A 119 8.03 4.84 9.96
C THR A 119 9.17 5.34 9.06
N LEU A 120 10.40 5.46 9.58
CA LEU A 120 11.58 5.81 8.78
C LEU A 120 11.98 4.69 7.80
N LEU A 121 11.87 3.44 8.21
CA LEU A 121 12.07 2.28 7.33
C LEU A 121 11.08 2.30 6.17
N TRP A 122 9.80 2.55 6.45
CA TRP A 122 8.75 2.69 5.42
C TRP A 122 9.03 3.85 4.49
N PHE A 123 9.55 4.97 4.99
CA PHE A 123 9.97 6.08 4.14
C PHE A 123 11.03 5.65 3.15
N GLY A 124 12.08 4.95 3.61
CA GLY A 124 13.12 4.38 2.74
C GLY A 124 12.55 3.42 1.68
N LEU A 125 11.67 2.49 2.11
CA LEU A 125 11.05 1.49 1.24
C LEU A 125 10.11 2.13 0.19
N CYS A 126 9.50 3.25 0.52
CA CYS A 126 8.61 3.96 -0.41
C CYS A 126 9.32 4.58 -1.61
N PHE A 127 10.65 4.78 -1.59
CA PHE A 127 11.38 5.30 -2.76
C PHE A 127 11.28 4.35 -3.96
N PRO A 128 11.74 3.07 -3.86
CA PRO A 128 11.60 2.14 -4.97
C PRO A 128 10.14 1.87 -5.34
N ILE A 129 9.24 1.78 -4.36
CA ILE A 129 7.81 1.55 -4.62
C ILE A 129 7.22 2.69 -5.44
N CYS A 130 7.40 3.95 -5.03
CA CYS A 130 6.91 5.12 -5.76
C CYS A 130 7.57 5.27 -7.14
N PHE A 131 8.84 4.90 -7.28
CA PHE A 131 9.54 4.89 -8.57
C PHE A 131 8.89 3.89 -9.52
N ILE A 132 8.73 2.63 -9.10
CA ILE A 132 8.10 1.56 -9.89
C ILE A 132 6.66 1.94 -10.27
N CYS A 133 5.86 2.42 -9.32
CA CYS A 133 4.50 2.91 -9.59
C CYS A 133 4.48 4.02 -10.63
N SER A 134 5.51 4.88 -10.67
CA SER A 134 5.62 5.95 -11.66
C SER A 134 5.86 5.42 -13.07
N LEU A 135 6.65 4.37 -13.21
CA LEU A 135 6.87 3.72 -14.51
C LEU A 135 5.55 3.18 -15.07
N PHE A 136 4.79 2.46 -14.25
CA PHE A 136 3.47 1.96 -14.66
C PHE A 136 2.48 3.08 -15.00
N CYS A 137 2.51 4.20 -14.28
CA CYS A 137 1.65 5.35 -14.56
C CYS A 137 2.03 6.06 -15.87
N LYS A 138 3.33 6.14 -16.20
CA LYS A 138 3.82 6.78 -17.44
C LYS A 138 3.51 5.93 -18.67
N THR A 139 3.78 4.64 -18.62
CA THR A 139 3.56 3.71 -19.76
C THR A 139 2.12 3.73 -20.23
N ARG A 140 1.15 3.86 -19.34
CA ARG A 140 -0.28 3.97 -19.71
C ARG A 140 -0.68 5.31 -20.32
N ARG A 141 0.10 6.37 -20.08
CA ARG A 141 -0.19 7.70 -20.63
C ARG A 141 0.25 7.84 -22.10
N THR A 142 1.19 7.00 -22.53
CA THR A 142 1.68 6.94 -23.91
C THR A 142 0.86 6.02 -24.81
N GLN A 143 -0.06 5.22 -24.23
CA GLN A 143 -0.93 4.30 -24.99
C GLN A 143 -2.37 4.80 -25.19
N ASN A 144 -2.70 5.99 -24.65
CA ASN A 144 -3.96 6.70 -24.87
C ASN A 144 -3.72 8.04 -25.56
#